data_055037c0e9f1f2d120c20f199e80c853
#
_entry.id   055037c0e9f1f2d120c20f199e80c853
#
_cell.length_a   1.000
_cell.length_b   1.000
_cell.length_c   1.000
_cell.angle_alpha   90.00
_cell.angle_beta   90.00
_cell.angle_gamma   90.00
#
_symmetry.space_group_name_H-M   'P 1'
#
loop_
_entity.id
_entity.type
_entity.pdbx_description
1 polymer ?
#
loop_
_entity_poly.entity_id
_entity_poly.type
_entity_poly.pdbx_seq_one_letter_code
_entity_poly.pdbx_strand_id
1 'polypeptide(L)'
;MEKHLHIIDFTVPYPVTHGGLFDLFYKLPALQQQDVQIHLHCFLYNNMQQDILKQFCNTVHYYPRLTGHQALSMQLPHIVSSRVNEDLLQALLQNDYPILMEGVHSTYLLKDKRFNARKKFVRIHNIEHLYYRDLANASHSYLKKMYYLRESRLLKKYEASIVNEANAFWGVTHQDVNFFREQFHCTTIDYLPVYLPDTWVVKTLSAMGSYCLYQGDLSVSINEQAVLWLLKNVFSKIKIPFVIAGKNPSQLLQSKIYQYTHCCLVSNPTEKEMQDMIAKAHIHVIYAESDAGIKLKLLNALFNGRHCVANAVSIKGSELETLCHIASDADSFCQVISNLFNAPFRADCTVMRKAVLEKMFNNTKNAQQQVQWIWGE
;
A
#
# COMPACT_ATOMS: atom_id res chain seq x y z
N MET A 1 17.14 -22.81 17.68
CA MET A 1 15.85 -22.55 18.39
C MET A 1 14.75 -22.33 17.35
N GLU A 2 13.53 -22.79 17.60
CA GLU A 2 12.41 -22.44 16.71
C GLU A 2 12.18 -20.93 16.73
N LYS A 3 11.96 -20.34 15.56
CA LYS A 3 11.76 -18.88 15.40
C LYS A 3 10.28 -18.55 15.47
N HIS A 4 9.76 -18.22 16.64
CA HIS A 4 8.37 -17.80 16.81
C HIS A 4 8.22 -16.28 16.70
N LEU A 5 7.18 -15.81 16.00
CA LEU A 5 6.88 -14.40 15.79
C LEU A 5 5.40 -14.11 15.96
N HIS A 6 5.05 -13.19 16.85
CA HIS A 6 3.72 -12.57 16.85
C HIS A 6 3.64 -11.49 15.78
N ILE A 7 2.63 -11.54 14.92
CA ILE A 7 2.32 -10.48 13.97
C ILE A 7 0.95 -9.90 14.31
N ILE A 8 0.87 -8.60 14.53
CA ILE A 8 -0.38 -7.89 14.83
C ILE A 8 -0.76 -7.08 13.61
N ASP A 9 -1.88 -7.41 12.98
CA ASP A 9 -2.43 -6.65 11.86
C ASP A 9 -3.67 -5.86 12.27
N PHE A 10 -3.82 -4.70 11.67
CA PHE A 10 -4.92 -3.78 11.96
C PHE A 10 -6.28 -4.24 11.42
N THR A 11 -6.30 -5.28 10.58
CA THR A 11 -7.50 -5.98 10.08
C THR A 11 -7.14 -7.39 9.61
N VAL A 12 -8.05 -8.12 9.01
CA VAL A 12 -7.78 -9.45 8.41
C VAL A 12 -7.11 -9.26 7.04
N PRO A 13 -5.92 -9.83 6.78
CA PRO A 13 -5.15 -9.56 5.56
C PRO A 13 -5.70 -10.23 4.29
N TYR A 14 -6.81 -10.95 4.37
CA TYR A 14 -7.49 -11.56 3.21
C TYR A 14 -9.01 -11.33 3.28
N PRO A 15 -9.70 -11.08 2.13
CA PRO A 15 -9.14 -10.82 0.79
C PRO A 15 -8.30 -9.54 0.76
N VAL A 16 -7.29 -9.54 -0.08
CA VAL A 16 -6.37 -8.40 -0.21
C VAL A 16 -7.07 -7.24 -0.89
N THR A 17 -7.33 -6.16 -0.16
CA THR A 17 -8.12 -5.02 -0.65
C THR A 17 -7.32 -3.72 -0.78
N HIS A 18 -6.23 -3.56 -0.05
CA HIS A 18 -5.39 -2.35 -0.06
C HIS A 18 -3.94 -2.64 0.31
N GLY A 19 -3.05 -1.65 0.16
CA GLY A 19 -1.60 -1.79 0.20
C GLY A 19 -1.00 -2.45 1.43
N GLY A 20 -1.46 -2.09 2.63
CA GLY A 20 -0.93 -2.69 3.87
C GLY A 20 -1.26 -4.19 3.98
N LEU A 21 -2.50 -4.57 3.62
CA LEU A 21 -2.89 -6.00 3.60
C LEU A 21 -2.14 -6.77 2.52
N PHE A 22 -1.84 -6.13 1.40
CA PHE A 22 -1.08 -6.70 0.31
C PHE A 22 0.33 -7.09 0.78
N ASP A 23 1.05 -6.16 1.43
CA ASP A 23 2.37 -6.39 1.97
C ASP A 23 2.38 -7.56 2.98
N LEU A 24 1.46 -7.56 3.94
CA LEU A 24 1.39 -8.62 4.94
C LEU A 24 1.03 -9.98 4.34
N PHE A 25 -0.03 -10.05 3.51
CA PHE A 25 -0.49 -11.35 2.99
C PHE A 25 0.61 -12.11 2.25
N TYR A 26 1.40 -11.41 1.42
CA TYR A 26 2.53 -12.04 0.70
C TYR A 26 3.80 -12.18 1.53
N LYS A 27 3.90 -11.51 2.68
CA LYS A 27 4.95 -11.69 3.66
C LYS A 27 4.80 -13.00 4.43
N LEU A 28 3.56 -13.42 4.75
CA LEU A 28 3.32 -14.64 5.54
C LEU A 28 4.00 -15.89 4.95
N PRO A 29 3.76 -16.27 3.68
CA PRO A 29 4.42 -17.43 3.10
C PRO A 29 5.94 -17.25 3.00
N ALA A 30 6.43 -16.03 2.76
CA ALA A 30 7.87 -15.76 2.67
C ALA A 30 8.59 -15.95 4.02
N LEU A 31 7.96 -15.54 5.12
CA LEU A 31 8.50 -15.79 6.48
C LEU A 31 8.39 -17.26 6.87
N GLN A 32 7.28 -17.94 6.52
CA GLN A 32 7.13 -19.38 6.76
C GLN A 32 8.22 -20.18 6.06
N GLN A 33 8.63 -19.81 4.84
CA GLN A 33 9.74 -20.43 4.12
C GLN A 33 11.13 -20.21 4.77
N GLN A 34 11.21 -19.31 5.76
CA GLN A 34 12.40 -19.10 6.58
C GLN A 34 12.27 -19.78 7.96
N ASP A 35 11.41 -20.79 8.07
CA ASP A 35 11.13 -21.56 9.30
C ASP A 35 10.59 -20.70 10.47
N VAL A 36 9.92 -19.57 10.15
CA VAL A 36 9.28 -18.73 11.16
C VAL A 36 7.90 -19.28 11.50
N GLN A 37 7.67 -19.57 12.78
CA GLN A 37 6.39 -19.99 13.35
C GLN A 37 5.54 -18.76 13.65
N ILE A 38 4.57 -18.47 12.81
CA ILE A 38 3.79 -17.22 12.83
C ILE A 38 2.55 -17.37 13.72
N HIS A 39 2.39 -16.46 14.69
CA HIS A 39 1.20 -16.27 15.51
C HIS A 39 0.51 -14.97 15.09
N LEU A 40 -0.49 -15.07 14.23
CA LEU A 40 -1.15 -13.92 13.62
C LEU A 40 -2.33 -13.44 14.49
N HIS A 41 -2.38 -12.13 14.75
CA HIS A 41 -3.43 -11.44 15.50
C HIS A 41 -4.09 -10.40 14.60
N CYS A 42 -5.39 -10.57 14.32
CA CYS A 42 -6.14 -9.71 13.40
C CYS A 42 -7.32 -9.03 14.10
N PHE A 43 -7.59 -7.77 13.74
CA PHE A 43 -8.81 -7.07 14.15
C PHE A 43 -9.93 -7.27 13.14
N LEU A 44 -11.13 -7.65 13.61
CA LEU A 44 -12.32 -7.79 12.79
C LEU A 44 -13.04 -6.44 12.62
N TYR A 45 -13.34 -6.09 11.37
CA TYR A 45 -14.20 -4.98 11.03
C TYR A 45 -14.99 -5.32 9.76
N ASN A 46 -16.23 -5.75 9.92
CA ASN A 46 -17.12 -6.21 8.84
C ASN A 46 -16.54 -7.34 7.97
N ASN A 47 -15.43 -7.95 8.35
CA ASN A 47 -14.82 -9.08 7.69
C ASN A 47 -14.95 -10.35 8.55
N MET A 48 -14.97 -11.46 7.87
CA MET A 48 -15.07 -12.79 8.49
C MET A 48 -13.66 -13.36 8.71
N GLN A 49 -13.58 -14.35 9.59
CA GLN A 49 -12.40 -15.19 9.72
C GLN A 49 -12.07 -15.86 8.39
N GLN A 50 -10.77 -16.04 8.13
CA GLN A 50 -10.27 -16.54 6.85
C GLN A 50 -9.40 -17.79 7.06
N ASP A 51 -9.89 -18.94 6.63
CA ASP A 51 -9.17 -20.22 6.79
C ASP A 51 -7.88 -20.29 5.98
N ILE A 52 -7.75 -19.55 4.89
CA ILE A 52 -6.53 -19.49 4.09
C ILE A 52 -5.31 -19.06 4.91
N LEU A 53 -5.50 -18.26 5.94
CA LEU A 53 -4.41 -17.77 6.79
C LEU A 53 -3.77 -18.90 7.62
N LYS A 54 -4.52 -19.96 7.91
CA LYS A 54 -4.04 -21.17 8.61
C LYS A 54 -3.01 -21.95 7.79
N GLN A 55 -2.91 -21.71 6.48
CA GLN A 55 -1.90 -22.34 5.63
C GLN A 55 -0.48 -21.78 5.89
N PHE A 56 -0.40 -20.54 6.39
CA PHE A 56 0.86 -19.82 6.58
C PHE A 56 1.17 -19.57 8.05
N CYS A 57 0.18 -19.67 8.94
CA CYS A 57 0.31 -19.31 10.34
C CYS A 57 0.02 -20.49 11.25
N ASN A 58 0.81 -20.64 12.32
CA ASN A 58 0.62 -21.66 13.35
C ASN A 58 -0.66 -21.42 14.15
N THR A 59 -0.93 -20.15 14.47
CA THR A 59 -2.17 -19.72 15.11
C THR A 59 -2.68 -18.45 14.46
N VAL A 60 -4.02 -18.30 14.39
CA VAL A 60 -4.68 -17.08 13.93
C VAL A 60 -5.74 -16.70 14.97
N HIS A 61 -5.55 -15.52 15.57
CA HIS A 61 -6.44 -14.96 16.58
C HIS A 61 -7.19 -13.76 16.02
N TYR A 62 -8.45 -13.64 16.38
CA TYR A 62 -9.32 -12.57 15.88
C TYR A 62 -9.90 -11.78 17.05
N TYR A 63 -9.77 -10.45 17.00
CA TYR A 63 -10.21 -9.53 18.03
C TYR A 63 -11.25 -8.55 17.48
N PRO A 64 -12.28 -8.19 18.25
CA PRO A 64 -13.21 -7.17 17.81
C PRO A 64 -12.51 -5.80 17.79
N ARG A 65 -12.73 -5.05 16.72
CA ARG A 65 -12.38 -3.64 16.67
C ARG A 65 -13.42 -2.81 17.39
N LEU A 66 -12.98 -1.87 18.23
CA LEU A 66 -13.86 -0.93 18.87
C LEU A 66 -14.52 -0.01 17.83
N THR A 67 -15.81 0.25 17.99
CA THR A 67 -16.60 1.10 17.08
C THR A 67 -17.35 2.18 17.85
N GLY A 68 -17.82 3.21 17.13
CA GLY A 68 -18.62 4.29 17.72
C GLY A 68 -17.89 5.01 18.86
N HIS A 69 -18.60 5.25 19.95
CA HIS A 69 -18.09 6.00 21.10
C HIS A 69 -16.93 5.31 21.82
N GLN A 70 -16.86 3.98 21.82
CA GLN A 70 -15.80 3.21 22.46
C GLN A 70 -14.43 3.44 21.80
N ALA A 71 -14.43 3.76 20.52
CA ALA A 71 -13.21 4.03 19.77
C ALA A 71 -12.76 5.50 19.84
N LEU A 72 -13.59 6.40 20.37
CA LEU A 72 -13.24 7.82 20.44
C LEU A 72 -12.24 8.09 21.57
N SER A 73 -11.17 8.79 21.24
CA SER A 73 -10.16 9.25 22.18
C SER A 73 -9.81 10.71 21.92
N MET A 74 -9.57 11.47 22.98
CA MET A 74 -9.04 12.83 22.87
C MET A 74 -7.51 12.85 22.66
N GLN A 75 -6.83 11.76 23.01
CA GLN A 75 -5.36 11.67 23.05
C GLN A 75 -4.79 10.75 21.95
N LEU A 76 -5.49 9.67 21.63
CA LEU A 76 -5.06 8.70 20.63
C LEU A 76 -5.79 8.93 19.31
N PRO A 77 -5.09 8.76 18.16
CA PRO A 77 -5.73 8.72 16.86
C PRO A 77 -6.74 7.57 16.79
N HIS A 78 -7.85 7.77 16.08
CA HIS A 78 -8.90 6.75 15.96
C HIS A 78 -8.40 5.42 15.41
N ILE A 79 -7.45 5.44 14.49
CA ILE A 79 -6.88 4.21 13.92
C ILE A 79 -6.12 3.37 14.96
N VAL A 80 -5.61 3.99 16.03
CA VAL A 80 -4.95 3.31 17.16
C VAL A 80 -5.96 2.97 18.26
N SER A 81 -6.75 3.96 18.71
CA SER A 81 -7.68 3.78 19.83
C SER A 81 -8.72 2.69 19.55
N SER A 82 -9.16 2.55 18.30
CA SER A 82 -10.12 1.51 17.92
C SER A 82 -9.55 0.08 17.97
N ARG A 83 -8.26 -0.09 18.20
CA ARG A 83 -7.56 -1.38 18.29
C ARG A 83 -6.92 -1.64 19.66
N VAL A 84 -7.32 -0.90 20.66
CA VAL A 84 -6.99 -1.21 22.05
C VAL A 84 -7.80 -2.43 22.49
N ASN A 85 -7.12 -3.52 22.83
CA ASN A 85 -7.78 -4.77 23.21
C ASN A 85 -6.95 -5.50 24.27
N GLU A 86 -7.53 -5.74 25.45
CA GLU A 86 -6.81 -6.37 26.56
C GLU A 86 -6.61 -7.88 26.32
N ASP A 87 -7.55 -8.57 25.66
CA ASP A 87 -7.39 -10.01 25.35
C ASP A 87 -6.18 -10.25 24.42
N LEU A 88 -5.93 -9.33 23.47
CA LEU A 88 -4.72 -9.35 22.65
C LEU A 88 -3.47 -9.20 23.54
N LEU A 89 -3.46 -8.21 24.44
CA LEU A 89 -2.31 -7.98 25.31
C LEU A 89 -2.04 -9.20 26.22
N GLN A 90 -3.09 -9.81 26.79
CA GLN A 90 -2.96 -11.03 27.58
C GLN A 90 -2.47 -12.22 26.77
N ALA A 91 -2.93 -12.39 25.53
CA ALA A 91 -2.44 -13.44 24.63
C ALA A 91 -0.93 -13.29 24.33
N LEU A 92 -0.48 -12.06 24.12
CA LEU A 92 0.95 -11.76 23.88
C LEU A 92 1.82 -11.99 25.12
N LEU A 93 1.27 -11.88 26.34
CA LEU A 93 1.99 -12.09 27.59
C LEU A 93 2.17 -13.57 27.95
N GLN A 94 1.58 -14.51 27.21
CA GLN A 94 1.72 -15.94 27.45
C GLN A 94 3.13 -16.48 27.16
N ASN A 95 3.95 -15.73 26.43
CA ASN A 95 5.33 -16.08 26.06
C ASN A 95 6.14 -14.80 25.87
N ASP A 96 7.39 -14.92 25.44
CA ASP A 96 8.34 -13.82 25.21
C ASP A 96 8.75 -13.66 23.74
N TYR A 97 8.00 -14.23 22.79
CA TYR A 97 8.30 -14.16 21.36
C TYR A 97 8.36 -12.72 20.85
N PRO A 98 9.20 -12.38 19.87
CA PRO A 98 9.21 -11.07 19.21
C PRO A 98 7.84 -10.70 18.66
N ILE A 99 7.56 -9.39 18.58
CA ILE A 99 6.28 -8.85 18.12
C ILE A 99 6.53 -7.91 16.93
N LEU A 100 5.92 -8.22 15.78
CA LEU A 100 5.86 -7.35 14.61
C LEU A 100 4.46 -6.72 14.54
N MET A 101 4.41 -5.40 14.47
CA MET A 101 3.18 -4.61 14.35
C MET A 101 3.07 -4.05 12.93
N GLU A 102 2.01 -4.42 12.21
CA GLU A 102 1.72 -3.93 10.86
C GLU A 102 0.97 -2.60 10.94
N GLY A 103 1.62 -1.55 10.44
CA GLY A 103 1.11 -0.18 10.48
C GLY A 103 1.11 0.46 11.88
N VAL A 104 1.05 1.78 11.90
CA VAL A 104 0.89 2.59 13.13
C VAL A 104 -0.38 2.20 13.91
N HIS A 105 -1.37 1.68 13.21
CA HIS A 105 -2.64 1.21 13.76
C HIS A 105 -2.50 0.20 14.90
N SER A 106 -1.48 -0.67 14.83
CA SER A 106 -1.29 -1.82 15.73
C SER A 106 -0.31 -1.53 16.88
N THR A 107 0.13 -0.28 17.03
CA THR A 107 1.27 0.08 17.90
C THR A 107 0.90 0.47 19.33
N TYR A 108 -0.36 0.31 19.75
CA TYR A 108 -0.81 0.70 21.11
C TYR A 108 0.08 0.13 22.21
N LEU A 109 0.49 -1.15 22.10
CA LEU A 109 1.31 -1.84 23.09
C LEU A 109 2.73 -1.24 23.27
N LEU A 110 3.23 -0.42 22.34
CA LEU A 110 4.58 0.15 22.44
C LEU A 110 4.79 0.96 23.72
N LYS A 111 3.71 1.56 24.24
CA LYS A 111 3.74 2.35 25.48
C LYS A 111 3.28 1.58 26.72
N ASP A 112 3.01 0.29 26.58
CA ASP A 112 2.62 -0.55 27.70
C ASP A 112 3.87 -1.15 28.38
N LYS A 113 4.08 -0.81 29.64
CA LYS A 113 5.25 -1.21 30.43
C LYS A 113 5.44 -2.72 30.52
N ARG A 114 4.37 -3.51 30.38
CA ARG A 114 4.43 -4.98 30.37
C ARG A 114 5.31 -5.53 29.25
N PHE A 115 5.48 -4.76 28.17
CA PHE A 115 6.24 -5.14 26.97
C PHE A 115 7.62 -4.46 26.86
N ASN A 116 8.12 -3.79 27.92
CA ASN A 116 9.39 -3.07 27.84
C ASN A 116 10.59 -3.97 27.50
N ALA A 117 10.62 -5.20 27.98
CA ALA A 117 11.70 -6.16 27.72
C ALA A 117 11.53 -6.93 26.40
N ARG A 118 10.39 -6.77 25.71
CA ARG A 118 10.07 -7.53 24.48
C ARG A 118 10.76 -6.93 23.25
N LYS A 119 11.26 -7.79 22.36
CA LYS A 119 11.65 -7.37 21.02
C LYS A 119 10.38 -6.95 20.25
N LYS A 120 10.34 -5.70 19.83
CA LYS A 120 9.19 -5.05 19.15
C LYS A 120 9.65 -4.42 17.85
N PHE A 121 8.93 -4.69 16.78
CA PHE A 121 9.21 -4.20 15.43
C PHE A 121 7.94 -3.58 14.83
N VAL A 122 8.11 -2.54 14.03
CA VAL A 122 6.97 -1.84 13.39
C VAL A 122 7.20 -1.74 11.89
N ARG A 123 6.22 -2.17 11.12
CA ARG A 123 6.16 -1.99 9.68
C ARG A 123 5.41 -0.70 9.37
N ILE A 124 6.04 0.26 8.71
CA ILE A 124 5.44 1.53 8.31
C ILE A 124 5.01 1.43 6.84
N HIS A 125 3.70 1.55 6.58
CA HIS A 125 3.13 1.51 5.23
C HIS A 125 2.96 2.91 4.63
N ASN A 126 2.75 3.92 5.48
CA ASN A 126 2.61 5.33 5.11
C ASN A 126 3.10 6.21 6.26
N ILE A 127 3.35 7.46 5.95
CA ILE A 127 3.39 8.52 6.95
C ILE A 127 1.93 8.93 7.20
N GLU A 128 1.29 8.31 8.22
CA GLU A 128 -0.17 8.35 8.37
C GLU A 128 -0.73 9.76 8.55
N HIS A 129 -0.03 10.65 9.27
CA HIS A 129 -0.52 12.03 9.43
C HIS A 129 -0.53 12.81 8.11
N LEU A 130 0.41 12.54 7.19
CA LEU A 130 0.42 13.17 5.86
C LEU A 130 -0.71 12.59 5.01
N TYR A 131 -0.90 11.28 5.02
CA TYR A 131 -1.99 10.62 4.32
C TYR A 131 -3.38 11.16 4.75
N TYR A 132 -3.60 11.33 6.06
CA TYR A 132 -4.84 11.93 6.57
C TYR A 132 -5.00 13.41 6.19
N ARG A 133 -3.90 14.16 6.08
CA ARG A 133 -3.92 15.53 5.55
C ARG A 133 -4.35 15.54 4.09
N ASP A 134 -3.85 14.62 3.29
CA ASP A 134 -4.20 14.51 1.87
C ASP A 134 -5.67 14.10 1.69
N LEU A 135 -6.17 13.18 2.52
CA LEU A 135 -7.61 12.87 2.57
C LEU A 135 -8.47 14.09 2.92
N ALA A 136 -7.99 14.94 3.84
CA ALA A 136 -8.68 16.19 4.17
C ALA A 136 -8.73 17.16 2.99
N ASN A 137 -7.63 17.29 2.26
CA ASN A 137 -7.53 18.14 1.07
C ASN A 137 -8.42 17.64 -0.07
N ALA A 138 -8.49 16.32 -0.26
CA ALA A 138 -9.31 15.68 -1.27
C ALA A 138 -10.81 15.56 -0.89
N SER A 139 -11.20 15.91 0.32
CA SER A 139 -12.58 15.74 0.78
C SER A 139 -13.50 16.88 0.36
N HIS A 140 -14.62 16.56 -0.28
CA HIS A 140 -15.70 17.51 -0.57
C HIS A 140 -16.63 17.78 0.63
N SER A 141 -16.62 16.93 1.65
CA SER A 141 -17.45 17.09 2.84
C SER A 141 -16.69 17.88 3.92
N TYR A 142 -17.25 19.00 4.37
CA TYR A 142 -16.69 19.82 5.44
C TYR A 142 -16.48 19.03 6.74
N LEU A 143 -17.45 18.22 7.15
CA LEU A 143 -17.35 17.39 8.35
C LEU A 143 -16.24 16.36 8.25
N LYS A 144 -16.13 15.67 7.11
CA LYS A 144 -15.03 14.72 6.86
C LYS A 144 -13.68 15.43 6.85
N LYS A 145 -13.58 16.61 6.24
CA LYS A 145 -12.36 17.41 6.22
C LYS A 145 -11.90 17.77 7.62
N MET A 146 -12.80 18.25 8.47
CA MET A 146 -12.49 18.58 9.87
C MET A 146 -12.04 17.35 10.67
N TYR A 147 -12.72 16.21 10.46
CA TYR A 147 -12.32 14.94 11.07
C TYR A 147 -10.89 14.54 10.64
N TYR A 148 -10.59 14.54 9.35
CA TYR A 148 -9.27 14.16 8.86
C TYR A 148 -8.16 15.12 9.33
N LEU A 149 -8.43 16.42 9.41
CA LEU A 149 -7.46 17.39 9.95
C LEU A 149 -7.17 17.16 11.44
N ARG A 150 -8.22 16.83 12.23
CA ARG A 150 -8.04 16.46 13.62
C ARG A 150 -7.20 15.19 13.77
N GLU A 151 -7.55 14.13 13.03
CA GLU A 151 -6.81 12.86 13.06
C GLU A 151 -5.36 13.05 12.59
N SER A 152 -5.12 13.83 11.54
CA SER A 152 -3.76 14.16 11.08
C SER A 152 -2.90 14.78 12.20
N ARG A 153 -3.46 15.71 12.98
CA ARG A 153 -2.75 16.33 14.12
C ARG A 153 -2.46 15.34 15.24
N LEU A 154 -3.41 14.48 15.57
CA LEU A 154 -3.21 13.43 16.57
C LEU A 154 -2.18 12.40 16.11
N LEU A 155 -2.25 11.98 14.84
CA LEU A 155 -1.30 11.05 14.24
C LEU A 155 0.11 11.61 14.26
N LYS A 156 0.33 12.87 13.87
CA LYS A 156 1.67 13.48 13.91
C LYS A 156 2.30 13.40 15.29
N LYS A 157 1.52 13.72 16.33
CA LYS A 157 2.00 13.63 17.73
C LYS A 157 2.26 12.18 18.14
N TYR A 158 1.40 11.27 17.74
CA TYR A 158 1.49 9.86 18.09
C TYR A 158 2.68 9.20 17.40
N GLU A 159 2.83 9.35 16.07
CA GLU A 159 3.97 8.84 15.31
C GLU A 159 5.31 9.31 15.91
N ALA A 160 5.45 10.62 16.17
CA ALA A 160 6.64 11.16 16.82
C ALA A 160 6.89 10.56 18.22
N SER A 161 5.85 10.15 18.93
CA SER A 161 5.95 9.66 20.30
C SER A 161 6.30 8.17 20.41
N ILE A 162 6.24 7.41 19.32
CA ILE A 162 6.48 5.95 19.34
C ILE A 162 7.81 5.55 18.70
N VAL A 163 8.51 6.44 18.00
CA VAL A 163 9.69 6.12 17.19
C VAL A 163 10.87 5.51 17.95
N ASN A 164 10.95 5.69 19.27
CA ASN A 164 12.00 5.13 20.11
C ASN A 164 11.49 4.02 21.05
N GLU A 165 10.25 3.54 20.85
CA GLU A 165 9.60 2.53 21.70
C GLU A 165 9.69 1.12 21.13
N ALA A 166 10.25 0.97 19.93
CA ALA A 166 10.49 -0.32 19.28
C ALA A 166 11.98 -0.52 18.98
N ASN A 167 12.40 -1.77 18.81
CA ASN A 167 13.77 -2.14 18.45
C ASN A 167 14.13 -1.70 17.03
N ALA A 168 13.17 -1.79 16.10
CA ALA A 168 13.33 -1.24 14.76
C ALA A 168 11.97 -0.91 14.10
N PHE A 169 12.04 0.01 13.15
CA PHE A 169 10.97 0.35 12.21
C PHE A 169 11.40 -0.02 10.79
N TRP A 170 10.45 -0.42 9.96
CA TRP A 170 10.74 -0.74 8.55
C TRP A 170 9.78 -0.01 7.64
N GLY A 171 10.30 0.97 6.89
CA GLY A 171 9.53 1.74 5.90
C GLY A 171 9.42 0.99 4.56
N VAL A 172 8.33 1.21 3.84
CA VAL A 172 8.10 0.62 2.50
C VAL A 172 8.77 1.42 1.38
N THR A 173 9.20 2.65 1.66
CA THR A 173 9.95 3.50 0.72
C THR A 173 11.12 4.18 1.42
N HIS A 174 12.16 4.52 0.66
CA HIS A 174 13.28 5.32 1.18
C HIS A 174 12.82 6.72 1.63
N GLN A 175 11.78 7.27 1.00
CA GLN A 175 11.19 8.54 1.41
C GLN A 175 10.59 8.46 2.81
N ASP A 176 9.81 7.40 3.11
CA ASP A 176 9.22 7.21 4.45
C ASP A 176 10.31 7.06 5.50
N VAL A 177 11.35 6.27 5.19
CA VAL A 177 12.52 6.09 6.08
C VAL A 177 13.21 7.42 6.37
N ASN A 178 13.52 8.20 5.33
CA ASN A 178 14.17 9.51 5.49
C ASN A 178 13.28 10.47 6.27
N PHE A 179 11.98 10.49 6.00
CA PHE A 179 11.03 11.31 6.75
C PHE A 179 11.06 11.00 8.25
N PHE A 180 10.97 9.72 8.63
CA PHE A 180 11.01 9.32 10.03
C PHE A 180 12.35 9.67 10.69
N ARG A 181 13.47 9.50 9.98
CA ARG A 181 14.80 9.90 10.47
C ARG A 181 14.91 11.40 10.70
N GLU A 182 14.51 12.20 9.73
CA GLU A 182 14.70 13.66 9.75
C GLU A 182 13.68 14.39 10.61
N GLN A 183 12.41 14.00 10.52
CA GLN A 183 11.31 14.73 11.16
C GLN A 183 10.97 14.21 12.56
N PHE A 184 11.18 12.92 12.82
CA PHE A 184 10.90 12.32 14.12
C PHE A 184 12.16 11.85 14.85
N HIS A 185 13.35 12.03 14.26
CA HIS A 185 14.63 11.60 14.82
C HIS A 185 14.67 10.10 15.17
N CYS A 186 14.03 9.30 14.34
CA CYS A 186 14.03 7.84 14.48
C CYS A 186 15.41 7.28 14.08
N THR A 187 16.14 6.71 15.03
CA THR A 187 17.48 6.18 14.79
C THR A 187 17.50 4.72 14.32
N THR A 188 16.41 4.00 14.52
CA THR A 188 16.28 2.55 14.28
C THR A 188 15.27 2.25 13.19
N ILE A 189 15.36 2.94 12.06
CA ILE A 189 14.48 2.72 10.91
C ILE A 189 15.29 2.36 9.67
N ASP A 190 14.86 1.30 8.97
CA ASP A 190 15.46 0.86 7.73
C ASP A 190 14.42 0.63 6.63
N TYR A 191 14.89 0.57 5.39
CA TYR A 191 14.08 0.25 4.24
C TYR A 191 13.92 -1.26 4.12
N LEU A 192 12.67 -1.70 3.98
CA LEU A 192 12.32 -3.06 3.60
C LEU A 192 11.29 -2.98 2.47
N PRO A 193 11.56 -3.50 1.26
CA PRO A 193 10.60 -3.47 0.16
C PRO A 193 9.30 -4.17 0.51
N VAL A 194 8.20 -3.83 -0.18
CA VAL A 194 6.93 -4.54 -0.04
C VAL A 194 7.05 -5.96 -0.57
N TYR A 195 6.35 -6.89 0.08
CA TYR A 195 6.19 -8.26 -0.42
C TYR A 195 5.13 -8.28 -1.52
N LEU A 196 5.41 -9.02 -2.58
CA LEU A 196 4.58 -9.09 -3.78
C LEU A 196 4.12 -10.53 -4.04
N PRO A 197 3.04 -10.75 -4.84
CA PRO A 197 2.67 -12.09 -5.26
C PRO A 197 3.83 -12.77 -6.00
N ASP A 198 4.10 -14.03 -5.72
CA ASP A 198 5.11 -14.82 -6.44
C ASP A 198 4.77 -14.98 -7.93
N THR A 199 3.49 -14.76 -8.28
CA THR A 199 3.02 -14.71 -9.68
C THR A 199 3.39 -13.43 -10.41
N TRP A 200 3.87 -12.40 -9.70
CA TRP A 200 4.33 -11.16 -10.33
C TRP A 200 5.78 -11.34 -10.79
N VAL A 201 5.91 -11.86 -11.98
CA VAL A 201 7.17 -11.95 -12.73
C VAL A 201 7.10 -10.99 -13.90
N VAL A 202 8.20 -10.35 -14.26
CA VAL A 202 8.22 -9.40 -15.40
C VAL A 202 7.85 -10.14 -16.68
N LYS A 203 6.67 -9.83 -17.21
CA LYS A 203 6.10 -10.53 -18.36
C LYS A 203 6.69 -10.07 -19.68
N THR A 204 6.98 -11.03 -20.54
CA THR A 204 7.21 -10.74 -21.97
C THR A 204 5.86 -10.64 -22.66
N LEU A 205 5.50 -9.43 -23.06
CA LEU A 205 4.22 -9.13 -23.71
C LEU A 205 4.44 -8.82 -25.20
N SER A 206 3.36 -8.93 -26.00
CA SER A 206 3.37 -8.43 -27.38
C SER A 206 3.73 -6.93 -27.42
N ALA A 207 4.33 -6.49 -28.53
CA ALA A 207 4.81 -5.11 -28.66
C ALA A 207 3.70 -4.04 -28.51
N MET A 208 2.46 -4.38 -28.87
CA MET A 208 1.32 -3.46 -28.84
C MET A 208 0.23 -3.93 -27.87
N GLY A 209 -0.44 -2.97 -27.24
CA GLY A 209 -1.68 -3.14 -26.49
C GLY A 209 -2.79 -2.30 -27.11
N SER A 210 -3.95 -2.22 -26.45
CA SER A 210 -5.16 -1.67 -27.06
C SER A 210 -5.64 -0.33 -26.51
N TYR A 211 -5.24 0.06 -25.30
CA TYR A 211 -5.77 1.24 -24.59
C TYR A 211 -4.84 1.75 -23.49
N CYS A 212 -5.13 2.95 -23.00
CA CYS A 212 -4.59 3.46 -21.75
C CYS A 212 -5.41 2.93 -20.58
N LEU A 213 -4.77 2.54 -19.47
CA LEU A 213 -5.43 2.03 -18.26
C LEU A 213 -5.08 2.87 -17.03
N TYR A 214 -6.10 3.29 -16.29
CA TYR A 214 -5.99 3.69 -14.88
C TYR A 214 -6.66 2.65 -14.00
N GLN A 215 -6.00 2.24 -12.92
CA GLN A 215 -6.56 1.29 -11.95
C GLN A 215 -6.47 1.82 -10.52
N GLY A 216 -7.44 1.47 -9.67
CA GLY A 216 -7.42 1.84 -8.25
C GLY A 216 -8.74 1.60 -7.53
N ASP A 217 -8.75 1.79 -6.22
CA ASP A 217 -9.98 1.85 -5.45
C ASP A 217 -10.63 3.23 -5.66
N LEU A 218 -11.70 3.27 -6.44
CA LEU A 218 -12.38 4.51 -6.85
C LEU A 218 -13.30 5.08 -5.76
N SER A 219 -13.49 4.36 -4.64
CA SER A 219 -14.17 4.89 -3.45
C SER A 219 -13.28 5.84 -2.63
N VAL A 220 -11.96 5.77 -2.83
CA VAL A 220 -11.00 6.65 -2.17
C VAL A 220 -10.93 7.98 -2.91
N SER A 221 -11.24 9.07 -2.23
CA SER A 221 -11.35 10.42 -2.83
C SER A 221 -10.11 10.86 -3.62
N ILE A 222 -8.92 10.52 -3.17
CA ILE A 222 -7.66 10.82 -3.86
C ILE A 222 -7.61 10.13 -5.24
N ASN A 223 -8.04 8.87 -5.34
CA ASN A 223 -8.09 8.16 -6.62
C ASN A 223 -9.20 8.67 -7.54
N GLU A 224 -10.36 9.01 -6.98
CA GLU A 224 -11.45 9.62 -7.75
C GLU A 224 -11.00 10.96 -8.35
N GLN A 225 -10.38 11.83 -7.56
CA GLN A 225 -9.87 13.12 -8.05
C GLN A 225 -8.79 12.95 -9.12
N ALA A 226 -7.91 11.97 -8.98
CA ALA A 226 -6.92 11.65 -9.99
C ALA A 226 -7.57 11.32 -11.34
N VAL A 227 -8.62 10.50 -11.34
CA VAL A 227 -9.36 10.18 -12.59
C VAL A 227 -10.06 11.41 -13.14
N LEU A 228 -10.73 12.20 -12.32
CA LEU A 228 -11.41 13.43 -12.75
C LEU A 228 -10.41 14.42 -13.37
N TRP A 229 -9.23 14.55 -12.79
CA TRP A 229 -8.16 15.38 -13.34
C TRP A 229 -7.68 14.87 -14.71
N LEU A 230 -7.44 13.58 -14.84
CA LEU A 230 -7.03 12.94 -16.12
C LEU A 230 -8.10 13.13 -17.20
N LEU A 231 -9.37 12.91 -16.88
CA LEU A 231 -10.47 13.13 -17.81
C LEU A 231 -10.53 14.58 -18.30
N LYS A 232 -10.47 15.53 -17.37
CA LYS A 232 -10.60 16.96 -17.66
C LYS A 232 -9.40 17.52 -18.41
N ASN A 233 -8.20 17.16 -18.04
CA ASN A 233 -6.97 17.85 -18.48
C ASN A 233 -6.21 17.09 -19.57
N VAL A 234 -6.39 15.76 -19.69
CA VAL A 234 -5.67 14.91 -20.64
C VAL A 234 -6.64 14.32 -21.66
N PHE A 235 -7.54 13.44 -21.25
CA PHE A 235 -8.42 12.70 -22.16
C PHE A 235 -9.55 13.54 -22.77
N SER A 236 -9.76 14.78 -22.32
CA SER A 236 -10.54 15.75 -23.07
C SER A 236 -9.86 16.25 -24.34
N LYS A 237 -8.50 16.27 -24.35
CA LYS A 237 -7.67 16.80 -25.43
C LYS A 237 -7.27 15.72 -26.45
N ILE A 238 -7.04 14.47 -25.98
CA ILE A 238 -6.64 13.34 -26.81
C ILE A 238 -7.77 12.30 -26.88
N LYS A 239 -7.95 11.68 -28.09
CA LYS A 239 -9.02 10.69 -28.34
C LYS A 239 -8.51 9.25 -28.34
N ILE A 240 -7.59 8.98 -27.45
CA ILE A 240 -7.03 7.62 -27.25
C ILE A 240 -7.95 6.84 -26.33
N PRO A 241 -8.25 5.54 -26.61
CA PRO A 241 -9.08 4.71 -25.74
C PRO A 241 -8.53 4.68 -24.32
N PHE A 242 -9.40 5.00 -23.33
CA PHE A 242 -9.02 5.05 -21.92
C PHE A 242 -9.97 4.22 -21.06
N VAL A 243 -9.43 3.20 -20.42
CA VAL A 243 -10.15 2.33 -19.48
C VAL A 243 -9.83 2.77 -18.07
N ILE A 244 -10.88 3.00 -17.28
CA ILE A 244 -10.80 3.26 -15.85
C ILE A 244 -11.37 2.04 -15.14
N ALA A 245 -10.57 1.35 -14.34
CA ALA A 245 -10.98 0.12 -13.67
C ALA A 245 -10.80 0.24 -12.16
N GLY A 246 -11.82 -0.14 -11.39
CA GLY A 246 -11.68 -0.10 -9.93
C GLY A 246 -12.95 -0.34 -9.14
N LYS A 247 -12.77 -0.35 -7.80
CA LYS A 247 -13.85 -0.66 -6.86
C LYS A 247 -14.69 0.57 -6.55
N ASN A 248 -16.00 0.35 -6.42
CA ASN A 248 -16.98 1.29 -5.86
C ASN A 248 -16.88 2.73 -6.39
N PRO A 249 -16.93 2.97 -7.72
CA PRO A 249 -16.93 4.30 -8.29
C PRO A 249 -18.19 5.08 -7.86
N SER A 250 -18.03 6.37 -7.52
CA SER A 250 -19.16 7.22 -7.19
C SER A 250 -20.06 7.48 -8.43
N GLN A 251 -21.32 7.83 -8.20
CA GLN A 251 -22.23 8.21 -9.29
C GLN A 251 -21.71 9.45 -10.05
N LEU A 252 -21.08 10.39 -9.35
CA LEU A 252 -20.45 11.56 -9.97
C LEU A 252 -19.36 11.13 -10.95
N LEU A 253 -18.44 10.27 -10.51
CA LEU A 253 -17.35 9.77 -11.36
C LEU A 253 -17.89 9.03 -12.58
N GLN A 254 -18.87 8.14 -12.40
CA GLN A 254 -19.53 7.42 -13.50
C GLN A 254 -20.11 8.39 -14.53
N SER A 255 -20.89 9.38 -14.08
CA SER A 255 -21.50 10.39 -14.98
C SER A 255 -20.47 11.22 -15.75
N LYS A 256 -19.31 11.49 -15.14
CA LYS A 256 -18.20 12.20 -15.80
C LYS A 256 -17.48 11.36 -16.83
N ILE A 257 -17.24 10.07 -16.57
CA ILE A 257 -16.61 9.16 -17.53
C ILE A 257 -17.47 9.00 -18.78
N TYR A 258 -18.79 8.83 -18.63
CA TYR A 258 -19.72 8.65 -19.75
C TYR A 258 -19.91 9.88 -20.65
N GLN A 259 -19.36 11.03 -20.28
CA GLN A 259 -19.31 12.20 -21.16
C GLN A 259 -18.28 12.06 -22.29
N TYR A 260 -17.36 11.07 -22.19
CA TYR A 260 -16.27 10.84 -23.14
C TYR A 260 -16.47 9.51 -23.86
N THR A 261 -16.76 9.53 -25.18
CA THR A 261 -17.09 8.34 -25.98
C THR A 261 -15.93 7.33 -26.10
N HIS A 262 -14.70 7.77 -25.90
CA HIS A 262 -13.49 6.95 -25.94
C HIS A 262 -13.03 6.48 -24.54
N CYS A 263 -13.80 6.81 -23.50
CA CYS A 263 -13.52 6.36 -22.13
C CYS A 263 -14.49 5.25 -21.72
N CYS A 264 -13.99 4.26 -20.99
CA CYS A 264 -14.77 3.13 -20.48
C CYS A 264 -14.52 2.94 -19.01
N LEU A 265 -15.59 2.69 -18.23
CA LEU A 265 -15.50 2.33 -16.81
C LEU A 265 -15.75 0.84 -16.63
N VAL A 266 -14.85 0.16 -15.93
CA VAL A 266 -15.03 -1.21 -15.44
C VAL A 266 -15.13 -1.17 -13.93
N SER A 267 -16.36 -1.31 -13.43
CA SER A 267 -16.66 -1.25 -12.00
C SER A 267 -16.50 -2.62 -11.33
N ASN A 268 -15.80 -2.65 -10.21
CA ASN A 268 -15.63 -3.84 -9.37
C ASN A 268 -15.10 -5.08 -10.11
N PRO A 269 -14.04 -4.97 -10.93
CA PRO A 269 -13.49 -6.12 -11.60
C PRO A 269 -12.95 -7.14 -10.59
N THR A 270 -13.06 -8.41 -10.93
CA THR A 270 -12.35 -9.48 -10.23
C THR A 270 -10.83 -9.33 -10.43
N GLU A 271 -10.05 -9.98 -9.59
CA GLU A 271 -8.58 -9.98 -9.74
C GLU A 271 -8.14 -10.47 -11.11
N LYS A 272 -8.76 -11.54 -11.61
CA LYS A 272 -8.48 -12.09 -12.94
C LYS A 272 -8.78 -11.09 -14.06
N GLU A 273 -9.93 -10.42 -14.01
CA GLU A 273 -10.30 -9.39 -14.98
C GLU A 273 -9.35 -8.19 -14.92
N MET A 274 -8.93 -7.79 -13.71
CA MET A 274 -7.96 -6.72 -13.55
C MET A 274 -6.60 -7.08 -14.18
N GLN A 275 -6.09 -8.29 -13.91
CA GLN A 275 -4.82 -8.74 -14.49
C GLN A 275 -4.90 -8.87 -16.01
N ASP A 276 -6.05 -9.30 -16.55
CA ASP A 276 -6.31 -9.34 -18.00
C ASP A 276 -6.28 -7.93 -18.62
N MET A 277 -6.93 -6.96 -17.98
CA MET A 277 -6.90 -5.56 -18.42
C MET A 277 -5.48 -4.97 -18.39
N ILE A 278 -4.71 -5.26 -17.34
CA ILE A 278 -3.32 -4.83 -17.22
C ILE A 278 -2.48 -5.40 -18.37
N ALA A 279 -2.62 -6.69 -18.66
CA ALA A 279 -1.88 -7.35 -19.75
C ALA A 279 -2.29 -6.86 -21.15
N LYS A 280 -3.53 -6.40 -21.35
CA LYS A 280 -4.04 -5.88 -22.64
C LYS A 280 -3.80 -4.38 -22.82
N ALA A 281 -3.57 -3.63 -21.76
CA ALA A 281 -3.28 -2.21 -21.80
C ALA A 281 -1.96 -1.94 -22.54
N HIS A 282 -1.91 -0.88 -23.33
CA HIS A 282 -0.68 -0.40 -23.96
C HIS A 282 0.07 0.57 -23.04
N ILE A 283 -0.67 1.46 -22.39
CA ILE A 283 -0.12 2.47 -21.49
C ILE A 283 -0.85 2.39 -20.16
N HIS A 284 -0.09 2.26 -19.08
CA HIS A 284 -0.57 2.42 -17.72
C HIS A 284 -0.38 3.87 -17.30
N VAL A 285 -1.46 4.55 -16.93
CA VAL A 285 -1.44 5.94 -16.50
C VAL A 285 -1.46 5.98 -14.96
N ILE A 286 -0.34 6.38 -14.38
CA ILE A 286 -0.14 6.47 -12.93
C ILE A 286 -0.08 7.94 -12.54
N TYR A 287 -1.21 8.47 -12.10
CA TYR A 287 -1.31 9.84 -11.61
C TYR A 287 -1.73 9.84 -10.14
N ALA A 288 -1.03 10.61 -9.35
CA ALA A 288 -1.35 10.82 -7.94
C ALA A 288 -1.02 12.27 -7.53
N GLU A 289 -1.80 12.82 -6.62
CA GLU A 289 -1.55 14.11 -5.98
C GLU A 289 -0.88 13.97 -4.61
N SER A 290 -0.83 12.74 -4.07
CA SER A 290 -0.21 12.38 -2.81
C SER A 290 0.95 11.41 -3.06
N ASP A 291 2.07 11.66 -2.39
CA ASP A 291 3.28 10.82 -2.42
C ASP A 291 3.31 9.77 -1.30
N ALA A 292 2.25 9.64 -0.48
CA ALA A 292 2.18 8.70 0.63
C ALA A 292 2.31 7.24 0.18
N GLY A 293 3.28 6.53 0.71
CA GLY A 293 3.55 5.11 0.51
C GLY A 293 3.84 4.71 -0.94
N ILE A 294 4.17 3.43 -1.13
CA ILE A 294 4.39 2.90 -2.48
C ILE A 294 3.07 2.67 -3.23
N LYS A 295 3.03 3.01 -4.51
CA LYS A 295 1.84 2.82 -5.34
C LYS A 295 1.84 1.41 -5.94
N LEU A 296 1.08 0.47 -5.35
CA LEU A 296 0.97 -0.91 -5.88
C LEU A 296 0.53 -0.97 -7.34
N LYS A 297 -0.31 -0.01 -7.78
CA LYS A 297 -0.69 0.10 -9.20
C LYS A 297 0.50 0.36 -10.13
N LEU A 298 1.53 1.06 -9.65
CA LEU A 298 2.79 1.26 -10.36
C LEU A 298 3.54 -0.07 -10.47
N LEU A 299 3.72 -0.77 -9.37
CA LEU A 299 4.41 -2.07 -9.36
C LEU A 299 3.70 -3.07 -10.27
N ASN A 300 2.37 -3.19 -10.16
CA ASN A 300 1.58 -4.08 -11.00
C ASN A 300 1.75 -3.76 -12.49
N ALA A 301 1.74 -2.47 -12.85
CA ALA A 301 1.98 -2.03 -14.22
C ALA A 301 3.39 -2.38 -14.72
N LEU A 302 4.41 -2.24 -13.88
CA LEU A 302 5.80 -2.53 -14.23
C LEU A 302 6.08 -4.04 -14.38
N PHE A 303 5.49 -4.88 -13.53
CA PHE A 303 5.63 -6.34 -13.62
C PHE A 303 4.79 -6.94 -14.75
N ASN A 304 3.54 -6.50 -14.89
CA ASN A 304 2.53 -7.22 -15.68
C ASN A 304 2.07 -6.47 -16.92
N GLY A 305 2.51 -5.22 -17.14
CA GLY A 305 2.05 -4.32 -18.20
C GLY A 305 3.17 -3.84 -19.12
N ARG A 306 2.79 -2.93 -20.05
CA ARG A 306 3.70 -2.30 -21.04
C ARG A 306 4.18 -0.93 -20.57
N HIS A 307 4.00 0.11 -21.42
CA HIS A 307 4.41 1.46 -21.08
C HIS A 307 3.76 1.95 -19.77
N CYS A 308 4.53 2.67 -18.96
CA CYS A 308 4.06 3.28 -17.74
C CYS A 308 4.32 4.79 -17.82
N VAL A 309 3.27 5.60 -17.83
CA VAL A 309 3.34 7.06 -17.82
C VAL A 309 2.92 7.54 -16.43
N ALA A 310 3.79 8.26 -15.76
CA ALA A 310 3.61 8.63 -14.35
C ALA A 310 3.97 10.09 -14.11
N ASN A 311 3.30 10.74 -13.13
CA ASN A 311 3.81 12.01 -12.62
C ASN A 311 4.86 11.79 -11.52
N ALA A 312 5.73 12.77 -11.31
CA ALA A 312 6.81 12.68 -10.34
C ALA A 312 6.33 12.32 -8.92
N VAL A 313 5.17 12.84 -8.52
CA VAL A 313 4.57 12.56 -7.20
C VAL A 313 4.25 11.08 -7.01
N SER A 314 3.74 10.40 -8.05
CA SER A 314 3.31 9.00 -7.95
C SER A 314 4.45 7.99 -7.86
N ILE A 315 5.65 8.36 -8.25
CA ILE A 315 6.85 7.50 -8.23
C ILE A 315 7.88 7.90 -7.17
N LYS A 316 7.67 9.04 -6.52
CA LYS A 316 8.60 9.59 -5.54
C LYS A 316 8.93 8.58 -4.44
N GLY A 317 10.21 8.37 -4.19
CA GLY A 317 10.72 7.44 -3.18
C GLY A 317 10.64 5.95 -3.54
N SER A 318 10.20 5.61 -4.75
CA SER A 318 10.12 4.21 -5.22
C SER A 318 11.43 3.72 -5.87
N GLU A 319 12.32 4.63 -6.31
CA GLU A 319 13.52 4.33 -7.11
C GLU A 319 13.22 3.65 -8.46
N LEU A 320 12.01 3.88 -8.99
CA LEU A 320 11.53 3.26 -10.25
C LEU A 320 11.40 4.26 -11.40
N GLU A 321 11.96 5.47 -11.25
CA GLU A 321 11.87 6.57 -12.20
C GLU A 321 12.38 6.16 -13.60
N THR A 322 13.46 5.40 -13.65
CA THR A 322 14.07 4.93 -14.90
C THR A 322 13.22 3.92 -15.66
N LEU A 323 12.23 3.32 -15.01
CA LEU A 323 11.31 2.33 -15.61
C LEU A 323 10.01 2.97 -16.12
N CYS A 324 9.85 4.29 -15.95
CA CYS A 324 8.65 5.04 -16.27
C CYS A 324 8.94 6.18 -17.24
N HIS A 325 7.91 6.58 -18.01
CA HIS A 325 7.91 7.85 -18.73
C HIS A 325 7.28 8.91 -17.81
N ILE A 326 8.03 9.99 -17.55
CA ILE A 326 7.60 11.01 -16.60
C ILE A 326 6.87 12.12 -17.34
N ALA A 327 5.68 12.48 -16.84
CA ALA A 327 4.91 13.63 -17.29
C ALA A 327 4.70 14.60 -16.12
N SER A 328 5.05 15.88 -16.30
CA SER A 328 5.00 16.89 -15.25
C SER A 328 3.65 17.62 -15.16
N ASP A 329 2.95 17.75 -16.28
CA ASP A 329 1.72 18.52 -16.44
C ASP A 329 0.78 17.88 -17.48
N ALA A 330 -0.39 18.48 -17.69
CA ALA A 330 -1.39 17.98 -18.59
C ALA A 330 -0.92 17.87 -20.05
N ASP A 331 -0.15 18.83 -20.52
CA ASP A 331 0.32 18.86 -21.91
C ASP A 331 1.39 17.82 -22.16
N SER A 332 2.32 17.64 -21.20
CA SER A 332 3.29 16.55 -21.24
C SER A 332 2.64 15.17 -21.16
N PHE A 333 1.58 14.99 -20.35
CA PHE A 333 0.79 13.75 -20.39
C PHE A 333 0.19 13.49 -21.78
N CYS A 334 -0.44 14.50 -22.39
CA CYS A 334 -1.00 14.38 -23.74
C CYS A 334 0.07 14.01 -24.77
N GLN A 335 1.22 14.67 -24.72
CA GLN A 335 2.32 14.43 -25.68
C GLN A 335 2.92 13.04 -25.49
N VAL A 336 3.28 12.66 -24.25
CA VAL A 336 3.90 11.37 -23.93
C VAL A 336 2.95 10.22 -24.29
N ILE A 337 1.68 10.29 -23.89
CA ILE A 337 0.68 9.26 -24.20
C ILE A 337 0.50 9.13 -25.72
N SER A 338 0.36 10.25 -26.46
CA SER A 338 0.15 10.22 -27.91
C SER A 338 1.34 9.62 -28.66
N ASN A 339 2.55 9.92 -28.22
CA ASN A 339 3.76 9.37 -28.82
C ASN A 339 3.88 7.86 -28.55
N LEU A 340 3.66 7.45 -27.31
CA LEU A 340 3.78 6.04 -26.88
C LEU A 340 2.67 5.16 -27.43
N PHE A 341 1.47 5.69 -27.64
CA PHE A 341 0.34 4.88 -28.10
C PHE A 341 0.58 4.25 -29.49
N ASN A 342 1.40 4.91 -30.30
CA ASN A 342 1.80 4.42 -31.64
C ASN A 342 3.19 3.78 -31.64
N ALA A 343 3.89 3.72 -30.50
CA ALA A 343 5.22 3.16 -30.40
C ALA A 343 5.19 1.77 -29.78
N PRO A 344 5.87 0.76 -30.35
CA PRO A 344 5.90 -0.57 -29.78
C PRO A 344 6.62 -0.59 -28.42
N PHE A 345 6.12 -1.40 -27.48
CA PHE A 345 6.83 -1.71 -26.24
C PHE A 345 8.03 -2.61 -26.56
N ARG A 346 9.23 -2.17 -26.24
CA ARG A 346 10.47 -2.79 -26.67
C ARG A 346 10.96 -3.87 -25.70
N ALA A 347 11.64 -4.87 -26.24
CA ALA A 347 12.20 -5.97 -25.44
C ALA A 347 13.27 -5.50 -24.43
N ASP A 348 14.04 -4.45 -24.76
CA ASP A 348 15.04 -3.87 -23.87
C ASP A 348 14.41 -3.30 -22.58
N CYS A 349 13.21 -2.72 -22.68
CA CYS A 349 12.44 -2.27 -21.49
C CYS A 349 12.11 -3.46 -20.56
N THR A 350 11.77 -4.63 -21.12
CA THR A 350 11.53 -5.84 -20.33
C THR A 350 12.79 -6.31 -19.61
N VAL A 351 13.93 -6.31 -20.30
CA VAL A 351 15.23 -6.69 -19.72
C VAL A 351 15.59 -5.74 -18.56
N MET A 352 15.47 -4.44 -18.78
CA MET A 352 15.76 -3.44 -17.74
C MET A 352 14.84 -3.58 -16.53
N ARG A 353 13.52 -3.76 -16.74
CA ARG A 353 12.56 -4.00 -15.66
C ARG A 353 12.92 -5.24 -14.86
N LYS A 354 13.24 -6.34 -15.53
CA LYS A 354 13.62 -7.59 -14.88
C LYS A 354 14.83 -7.39 -13.95
N ALA A 355 15.88 -6.76 -14.46
CA ALA A 355 17.10 -6.50 -13.69
C ALA A 355 16.85 -5.67 -12.41
N VAL A 356 15.97 -4.65 -12.48
CA VAL A 356 15.67 -3.77 -11.35
C VAL A 356 14.66 -4.43 -10.39
N LEU A 357 13.51 -4.89 -10.91
CA LEU A 357 12.40 -5.33 -10.07
C LEU A 357 12.68 -6.65 -9.34
N GLU A 358 13.30 -7.65 -10.02
CA GLU A 358 13.64 -8.93 -9.39
C GLU A 358 14.74 -8.80 -8.33
N LYS A 359 15.60 -7.78 -8.44
CA LYS A 359 16.58 -7.47 -7.42
C LYS A 359 15.94 -6.81 -6.20
N MET A 360 15.04 -5.84 -6.43
CA MET A 360 14.44 -5.02 -5.37
C MET A 360 13.31 -5.77 -4.64
N PHE A 361 12.42 -6.43 -5.37
CA PHE A 361 11.22 -7.08 -4.81
C PHE A 361 11.36 -8.61 -4.75
N ASN A 362 12.42 -9.09 -4.09
CA ASN A 362 12.65 -10.51 -3.88
C ASN A 362 12.16 -10.93 -2.49
N ASN A 363 10.98 -11.55 -2.43
CA ASN A 363 10.35 -11.96 -1.16
C ASN A 363 11.28 -12.81 -0.28
N THR A 364 12.01 -13.76 -0.87
CA THR A 364 12.93 -14.64 -0.12
C THR A 364 14.05 -13.84 0.52
N LYS A 365 14.71 -12.96 -0.23
CA LYS A 365 15.79 -12.10 0.31
C LYS A 365 15.27 -11.13 1.35
N ASN A 366 14.09 -10.55 1.13
CA ASN A 366 13.46 -9.62 2.06
C ASN A 366 13.09 -10.34 3.37
N ALA A 367 12.57 -11.56 3.29
CA ALA A 367 12.28 -12.38 4.48
C ALA A 367 13.56 -12.79 5.23
N GLN A 368 14.62 -13.20 4.52
CA GLN A 368 15.92 -13.49 5.13
C GLN A 368 16.47 -12.27 5.87
N GLN A 369 16.44 -11.11 5.25
CA GLN A 369 16.88 -9.86 5.89
C GLN A 369 16.05 -9.52 7.12
N GLN A 370 14.72 -9.69 7.06
CA GLN A 370 13.83 -9.45 8.20
C GLN A 370 14.10 -10.42 9.35
N VAL A 371 14.31 -11.70 9.05
CA VAL A 371 14.70 -12.72 10.03
C VAL A 371 16.03 -12.37 10.68
N GLN A 372 17.03 -11.96 9.90
CA GLN A 372 18.31 -11.52 10.41
C GLN A 372 18.17 -10.33 11.37
N TRP A 373 17.36 -9.34 11.04
CA TRP A 373 17.12 -8.19 11.92
C TRP A 373 16.41 -8.55 13.22
N ILE A 374 15.51 -9.54 13.20
CA ILE A 374 14.75 -9.96 14.39
C ILE A 374 15.61 -10.82 15.32
N TRP A 375 16.36 -11.78 14.79
CA TRP A 375 17.09 -12.78 15.59
C TRP A 375 18.61 -12.59 15.59
N GLY A 376 19.17 -11.85 14.63
CA GLY A 376 20.61 -11.60 14.55
C GLY A 376 21.41 -12.75 13.93
N GLU A 377 20.73 -13.63 13.16
CA GLU A 377 21.32 -14.83 12.54
C GLU A 377 21.40 -14.69 11.02
#